data_30dbf00da0668db2a4c7e8b146a54a7a
#
_entry.id   30dbf00da0668db2a4c7e8b146a54a7a
#
_cell.length_a   1.000
_cell.length_b   1.000
_cell.length_c   1.000
_cell.angle_alpha   90.00
_cell.angle_beta   90.00
_cell.angle_gamma   90.00
#
_symmetry.space_group_name_H-M   'P 1'
#
loop_
_entity.id
_entity.type
_entity.pdbx_description
1 polymer ?
#
loop_
_entity_poly.entity_id
_entity_poly.type
_entity_poly.pdbx_seq_one_letter_code
_entity_poly.pdbx_strand_id
1 'polypeptide(L)'
;MLTTARLRGERAVRASFTGAAAPGNGRRTVFDCEQGSLLRAAVLARPEDGPESVDEPVNRAFDGLGLTRDFYREVFRRDSIDGRGMRLDGYVHFGRKYNNAFWDGRQMVFGDGDGKLFGNLTGSLDVIAHELTHGVTEHTSGFEYHNQSGALNESVSDVFGSLVKQWSLKQSADEADWLIGADVWTPGIDADALRSMKAPGHAYNNALFGKDPQPDRMSKFMHLPDTEQGDNGGVHINSGIPNKAFFLTAVGIGGFAWEGAGLIWYESLKASGVEAQFQDFARTTFQKAGELFGIGSAEQSAVLAAWQEVEVPVPGVPTGLVRARSIASNGYGGAGRQDDLAALTRQIGELNAKMTRLAKDVNALTGHDSDLARPRP
;
A
#
# COMPACT_ATOMS: atom_id res chain seq x y z
N MET A 1 7.49 23.51 8.07
CA MET A 1 6.44 23.22 7.06
C MET A 1 6.95 23.13 5.63
N LEU A 2 7.84 24.02 5.16
CA LEU A 2 8.34 23.97 3.78
C LEU A 2 9.22 22.76 3.42
N THR A 3 9.88 22.15 4.37
CA THR A 3 10.81 21.03 4.12
C THR A 3 10.07 19.69 3.92
N THR A 4 9.01 19.45 4.65
CA THR A 4 8.17 18.24 4.52
C THR A 4 7.35 18.24 3.23
N ALA A 5 6.85 19.38 2.79
CA ALA A 5 6.16 19.52 1.52
C ALA A 5 7.11 19.31 0.32
N ARG A 6 8.38 19.75 0.41
CA ARG A 6 9.40 19.51 -0.61
C ARG A 6 9.80 18.05 -0.77
N LEU A 7 9.79 17.29 0.32
CA LEU A 7 10.07 15.85 0.32
C LEU A 7 8.90 15.02 -0.25
N ARG A 8 7.72 15.63 -0.34
CA ARG A 8 6.46 14.98 -0.70
C ARG A 8 5.93 15.37 -2.08
N GLY A 9 6.43 16.42 -2.74
CA GLY A 9 5.62 17.15 -3.72
C GLY A 9 6.10 17.27 -5.16
N GLU A 10 7.19 16.66 -5.62
CA GLU A 10 7.62 16.83 -7.01
C GLU A 10 6.99 15.84 -8.03
N ARG A 11 6.09 14.95 -7.60
CA ARG A 11 5.47 13.92 -8.45
C ARG A 11 4.40 14.45 -9.41
N ALA A 12 3.66 15.47 -9.04
CA ALA A 12 2.45 15.89 -9.75
C ALA A 12 2.66 16.46 -11.15
N VAL A 13 3.89 16.88 -11.51
CA VAL A 13 4.14 17.62 -12.76
C VAL A 13 4.54 16.71 -13.94
N ARG A 14 4.81 15.43 -13.74
CA ARG A 14 5.39 14.55 -14.77
C ARG A 14 4.58 13.36 -15.23
N ALA A 15 3.39 13.14 -14.71
CA ALA A 15 2.48 12.06 -15.14
C ALA A 15 1.97 12.19 -16.59
N SER A 16 2.37 13.20 -17.35
CA SER A 16 1.89 13.46 -18.72
C SER A 16 2.78 12.92 -19.84
N PHE A 17 3.82 12.15 -19.56
CA PHE A 17 4.64 11.51 -20.60
C PHE A 17 4.48 9.98 -20.59
N THR A 18 3.30 9.50 -20.91
CA THR A 18 3.05 8.08 -21.18
C THR A 18 3.59 7.68 -22.55
N GLY A 19 4.87 7.43 -22.63
CA GLY A 19 5.42 6.59 -23.71
C GLY A 19 5.35 5.14 -23.26
N ALA A 20 4.77 4.24 -24.07
CA ALA A 20 4.77 2.82 -23.76
C ALA A 20 6.19 2.33 -23.47
N ALA A 21 6.40 1.74 -22.29
CA ALA A 21 7.67 1.13 -21.96
C ALA A 21 7.97 -0.02 -22.91
N ALA A 22 9.24 -0.18 -23.29
CA ALA A 22 9.63 -1.26 -24.17
C ALA A 22 9.43 -2.62 -23.47
N PRO A 23 8.89 -3.65 -24.14
CA PRO A 23 8.83 -5.01 -23.62
C PRO A 23 10.25 -5.45 -23.23
N GLY A 24 10.46 -5.93 -22.01
CA GLY A 24 11.80 -6.20 -21.52
C GLY A 24 11.96 -7.47 -20.72
N ASN A 25 10.95 -8.36 -20.66
CA ASN A 25 10.96 -9.57 -19.84
C ASN A 25 11.32 -9.31 -18.36
N GLY A 26 10.94 -8.15 -17.84
CA GLY A 26 11.25 -7.74 -16.48
C GLY A 26 12.74 -7.50 -16.19
N ARG A 27 13.59 -7.33 -17.20
CA ARG A 27 15.02 -7.08 -17.02
C ARG A 27 15.27 -5.75 -16.32
N ARG A 28 16.31 -5.70 -15.53
CA ARG A 28 16.75 -4.52 -14.80
C ARG A 28 17.97 -3.89 -15.45
N THR A 29 18.06 -2.58 -15.35
CA THR A 29 19.26 -1.85 -15.74
C THR A 29 19.42 -0.66 -14.82
N VAL A 30 20.62 -0.43 -14.31
CA VAL A 30 20.92 0.76 -13.50
C VAL A 30 21.89 1.65 -14.25
N PHE A 31 21.58 2.93 -14.26
CA PHE A 31 22.37 4.02 -14.84
C PHE A 31 22.85 4.96 -13.75
N ASP A 32 24.04 5.50 -13.89
CA ASP A 32 24.61 6.54 -13.04
C ASP A 32 24.42 7.92 -13.69
N CYS A 33 23.76 8.81 -12.99
CA CYS A 33 23.56 10.20 -13.40
C CYS A 33 24.79 11.11 -13.15
N GLU A 34 25.84 10.60 -12.49
CA GLU A 34 27.05 11.38 -12.16
C GLU A 34 26.71 12.71 -11.49
N GLN A 35 25.70 12.74 -10.62
CA GLN A 35 25.13 13.94 -9.98
C GLN A 35 24.50 14.96 -10.96
N GLY A 36 24.29 14.58 -12.21
CA GLY A 36 23.52 15.32 -13.19
C GLY A 36 22.01 15.13 -13.03
N SER A 37 21.22 16.01 -13.65
CA SER A 37 19.74 15.92 -13.65
C SER A 37 19.15 15.51 -15.01
N LEU A 38 19.98 15.20 -16.00
CA LEU A 38 19.56 14.78 -17.32
C LEU A 38 19.68 13.27 -17.46
N LEU A 39 18.57 12.53 -17.30
CA LEU A 39 18.55 11.06 -17.37
C LEU A 39 19.13 10.51 -18.67
N ARG A 40 18.91 11.20 -19.81
CA ARG A 40 19.46 10.81 -21.12
C ARG A 40 21.00 10.87 -21.21
N ALA A 41 21.66 11.55 -20.28
CA ALA A 41 23.11 11.66 -20.20
C ALA A 41 23.72 10.67 -19.21
N ALA A 42 22.89 9.91 -18.48
CA ALA A 42 23.36 8.93 -17.51
C ALA A 42 24.14 7.79 -18.19
N VAL A 43 25.15 7.30 -17.48
CA VAL A 43 26.05 6.25 -17.95
C VAL A 43 25.54 4.88 -17.48
N LEU A 44 25.65 3.84 -18.31
CA LEU A 44 25.31 2.48 -17.92
C LEU A 44 26.23 2.02 -16.77
N ALA A 45 25.62 1.69 -15.61
CA ALA A 45 26.36 1.27 -14.44
C ALA A 45 26.24 -0.25 -14.20
N ARG A 46 25.02 -0.84 -14.33
CA ARG A 46 24.81 -2.30 -14.14
C ARG A 46 23.66 -2.79 -15.01
N PRO A 47 23.90 -3.62 -16.07
CA PRO A 47 22.84 -4.31 -16.78
C PRO A 47 22.44 -5.63 -16.06
N GLU A 48 21.33 -6.28 -16.47
CA GLU A 48 20.81 -7.51 -15.86
C GLU A 48 21.87 -8.62 -15.75
N ASP A 49 22.66 -8.81 -16.80
CA ASP A 49 23.67 -9.88 -16.86
C ASP A 49 25.09 -9.37 -16.47
N GLY A 50 25.17 -8.13 -15.94
CA GLY A 50 26.43 -7.53 -15.55
C GLY A 50 26.88 -7.95 -14.15
N PRO A 51 28.21 -7.87 -13.85
CA PRO A 51 28.72 -8.10 -12.53
C PRO A 51 28.23 -7.02 -11.54
N GLU A 52 28.38 -7.29 -10.26
CA GLU A 52 28.21 -6.26 -9.23
C GLU A 52 29.12 -5.06 -9.48
N SER A 53 28.58 -3.88 -9.26
CA SER A 53 29.32 -2.63 -9.29
C SER A 53 30.18 -2.50 -8.03
N VAL A 54 31.25 -1.76 -8.11
CA VAL A 54 32.00 -1.29 -6.92
C VAL A 54 31.23 -0.22 -6.16
N ASP A 55 30.24 0.37 -6.81
CA ASP A 55 29.36 1.40 -6.26
C ASP A 55 28.13 0.75 -5.63
N GLU A 56 28.03 0.82 -4.30
CA GLU A 56 26.98 0.18 -3.54
C GLU A 56 25.56 0.74 -3.84
N PRO A 57 25.31 2.02 -3.98
CA PRO A 57 24.03 2.56 -4.49
C PRO A 57 23.53 1.92 -5.77
N VAL A 58 24.39 1.62 -6.72
CA VAL A 58 24.03 0.92 -7.96
C VAL A 58 23.51 -0.49 -7.65
N ASN A 59 24.20 -1.22 -6.77
CA ASN A 59 23.81 -2.58 -6.40
C ASN A 59 22.49 -2.58 -5.62
N ARG A 60 22.34 -1.68 -4.65
CA ARG A 60 21.08 -1.55 -3.88
C ARG A 60 19.88 -1.22 -4.76
N ALA A 61 20.03 -0.29 -5.71
CA ALA A 61 18.97 0.03 -6.67
C ALA A 61 18.64 -1.20 -7.52
N PHE A 62 19.66 -1.88 -8.06
CA PHE A 62 19.49 -3.09 -8.87
C PHE A 62 18.77 -4.21 -8.11
N ASP A 63 19.18 -4.47 -6.87
CA ASP A 63 18.61 -5.51 -6.02
C ASP A 63 17.19 -5.14 -5.57
N GLY A 64 16.94 -3.89 -5.19
CA GLY A 64 15.62 -3.40 -4.80
C GLY A 64 14.59 -3.48 -5.93
N LEU A 65 14.98 -3.12 -7.16
CA LEU A 65 14.16 -3.32 -8.36
C LEU A 65 13.83 -4.80 -8.56
N GLY A 66 14.81 -5.68 -8.38
CA GLY A 66 14.66 -7.12 -8.51
C GLY A 66 13.76 -7.73 -7.45
N LEU A 67 14.01 -7.43 -6.18
CA LEU A 67 13.21 -7.92 -5.06
C LEU A 67 11.75 -7.50 -5.19
N THR A 68 11.48 -6.26 -5.60
CA THR A 68 10.12 -5.78 -5.82
C THR A 68 9.44 -6.54 -6.97
N ARG A 69 10.10 -6.66 -8.12
CA ARG A 69 9.60 -7.45 -9.27
C ARG A 69 9.29 -8.88 -8.87
N ASP A 70 10.23 -9.52 -8.16
CA ASP A 70 10.14 -10.93 -7.80
C ASP A 70 9.05 -11.17 -6.76
N PHE A 71 8.87 -10.26 -5.79
CA PHE A 71 7.75 -10.28 -4.87
C PHE A 71 6.40 -10.27 -5.61
N TYR A 72 6.18 -9.32 -6.50
CA TYR A 72 4.93 -9.25 -7.27
C TYR A 72 4.71 -10.49 -8.14
N ARG A 73 5.77 -11.04 -8.72
CA ARG A 73 5.70 -12.24 -9.54
C ARG A 73 5.39 -13.49 -8.70
N GLU A 74 6.07 -13.69 -7.58
CA GLU A 74 5.96 -14.91 -6.78
C GLU A 74 4.69 -14.93 -5.93
N VAL A 75 4.35 -13.79 -5.32
CA VAL A 75 3.19 -13.68 -4.43
C VAL A 75 1.89 -13.49 -5.21
N PHE A 76 1.88 -12.58 -6.20
CA PHE A 76 0.65 -12.19 -6.89
C PHE A 76 0.58 -12.62 -8.36
N ARG A 77 1.56 -13.37 -8.85
CA ARG A 77 1.62 -13.80 -10.26
C ARG A 77 1.59 -12.65 -11.25
N ARG A 78 2.09 -11.48 -10.83
CA ARG A 78 2.19 -10.28 -11.65
C ARG A 78 3.55 -10.23 -12.35
N ASP A 79 3.53 -10.14 -13.67
CA ASP A 79 4.74 -10.04 -14.48
C ASP A 79 5.21 -8.58 -14.57
N SER A 80 6.14 -8.19 -13.68
CA SER A 80 6.68 -6.83 -13.53
C SER A 80 5.62 -5.78 -13.12
N ILE A 81 5.96 -4.51 -13.19
CA ILE A 81 5.17 -3.38 -12.69
C ILE A 81 3.88 -3.17 -13.51
N ASP A 82 3.94 -3.33 -14.82
CA ASP A 82 2.80 -3.19 -15.71
C ASP A 82 1.96 -4.47 -15.87
N GLY A 83 2.41 -5.59 -15.27
CA GLY A 83 1.80 -6.91 -15.46
C GLY A 83 2.08 -7.55 -16.82
N ARG A 84 3.04 -7.03 -17.61
CA ARG A 84 3.37 -7.45 -18.97
C ARG A 84 4.87 -7.58 -19.23
N GLY A 85 5.69 -7.65 -18.17
CA GLY A 85 7.13 -7.79 -18.29
C GLY A 85 7.87 -6.49 -18.57
N MET A 86 7.39 -5.35 -18.08
CA MET A 86 8.08 -4.07 -18.20
C MET A 86 9.53 -4.18 -17.71
N ARG A 87 10.47 -3.63 -18.49
CA ARG A 87 11.85 -3.44 -18.05
C ARG A 87 11.93 -2.42 -16.94
N LEU A 88 12.75 -2.68 -15.92
CA LEU A 88 12.95 -1.82 -14.78
C LEU A 88 14.29 -1.10 -14.90
N ASP A 89 14.23 0.18 -15.22
CA ASP A 89 15.40 1.05 -15.26
C ASP A 89 15.49 1.87 -13.98
N GLY A 90 16.67 1.88 -13.35
CA GLY A 90 16.98 2.69 -12.18
C GLY A 90 18.07 3.70 -12.50
N TYR A 91 17.92 4.92 -12.04
CA TYR A 91 18.88 6.01 -12.20
C TYR A 91 19.33 6.43 -10.81
N VAL A 92 20.61 6.21 -10.50
CA VAL A 92 21.23 6.60 -9.22
C VAL A 92 22.02 7.89 -9.35
N HIS A 93 22.41 8.47 -8.23
CA HIS A 93 23.19 9.72 -8.16
C HIS A 93 22.54 10.88 -8.93
N PHE A 94 21.21 10.94 -8.89
CA PHE A 94 20.46 11.99 -9.57
C PHE A 94 20.58 13.31 -8.82
N GLY A 95 21.09 14.32 -9.49
CA GLY A 95 21.25 15.67 -8.95
C GLY A 95 22.26 15.74 -7.80
N ARG A 96 22.58 16.96 -7.38
CA ARG A 96 23.47 17.17 -6.23
C ARG A 96 22.67 17.32 -4.95
N LYS A 97 22.94 16.45 -3.94
CA LYS A 97 22.26 16.50 -2.63
C LYS A 97 20.74 16.42 -2.78
N TYR A 98 20.28 15.61 -3.72
CA TYR A 98 18.88 15.46 -3.98
C TYR A 98 18.24 14.53 -2.95
N ASN A 99 17.32 15.06 -2.15
CA ASN A 99 16.71 14.41 -0.99
C ASN A 99 15.39 13.68 -1.37
N ASN A 100 15.36 13.00 -2.52
CA ASN A 100 14.16 12.28 -2.93
C ASN A 100 14.50 11.07 -3.81
N ALA A 101 13.55 10.13 -3.89
CA ALA A 101 13.47 9.11 -4.91
C ALA A 101 12.05 9.17 -5.51
N PHE A 102 11.88 8.81 -6.79
CA PHE A 102 10.57 8.85 -7.42
C PHE A 102 10.47 7.91 -8.63
N TRP A 103 9.27 7.40 -8.85
CA TRP A 103 8.83 6.80 -10.09
C TRP A 103 8.31 7.89 -11.03
N ASP A 104 8.77 7.94 -12.28
CA ASP A 104 8.36 8.97 -13.25
C ASP A 104 7.34 8.47 -14.29
N GLY A 105 6.76 7.29 -14.08
CA GLY A 105 5.88 6.60 -15.02
C GLY A 105 6.58 5.57 -15.90
N ARG A 106 7.93 5.52 -15.89
CA ARG A 106 8.72 4.62 -16.74
C ARG A 106 9.94 4.02 -16.05
N GLN A 107 10.51 4.73 -15.11
CA GLN A 107 11.79 4.41 -14.49
C GLN A 107 11.88 4.96 -13.07
N MET A 108 12.78 4.36 -12.29
CA MET A 108 13.09 4.83 -10.94
C MET A 108 14.26 5.81 -10.94
N VAL A 109 14.15 6.87 -10.16
CA VAL A 109 15.21 7.87 -10.00
C VAL A 109 15.52 8.06 -8.52
N PHE A 110 16.81 8.01 -8.17
CA PHE A 110 17.29 8.06 -6.78
C PHE A 110 18.33 9.17 -6.59
N GLY A 111 18.10 10.01 -5.60
CA GLY A 111 19.09 10.95 -5.11
C GLY A 111 19.97 10.36 -4.02
N ASP A 112 21.12 10.98 -3.80
CA ASP A 112 22.09 10.58 -2.76
C ASP A 112 21.76 11.10 -1.37
N GLY A 113 20.72 11.94 -1.27
CA GLY A 113 20.51 12.70 -0.06
C GLY A 113 21.52 13.84 0.10
N ASP A 114 21.31 14.68 1.09
CA ASP A 114 22.21 15.80 1.38
C ASP A 114 23.34 15.46 2.37
N GLY A 115 23.32 14.22 2.89
CA GLY A 115 24.25 13.75 3.90
C GLY A 115 24.09 14.41 5.28
N LYS A 116 23.01 15.20 5.46
CA LYS A 116 22.69 15.88 6.72
C LYS A 116 21.37 15.40 7.29
N LEU A 117 20.33 15.39 6.48
CA LEU A 117 19.00 14.91 6.83
C LEU A 117 18.82 13.49 6.29
N PHE A 118 19.14 13.30 5.01
CA PHE A 118 18.97 12.05 4.31
C PHE A 118 20.31 11.48 3.85
N GLY A 119 20.44 10.17 4.02
CA GLY A 119 21.43 9.35 3.34
C GLY A 119 21.02 9.05 1.90
N ASN A 120 21.71 8.10 1.28
CA ASN A 120 21.37 7.66 -0.08
C ASN A 120 20.04 6.93 -0.09
N LEU A 121 19.13 7.33 -0.99
CA LEU A 121 17.73 6.84 -1.02
C LEU A 121 17.60 5.39 -1.49
N THR A 122 18.65 4.80 -2.09
CA THR A 122 18.68 3.36 -2.41
C THR A 122 18.87 2.48 -1.18
N GLY A 123 19.15 3.07 -0.02
CA GLY A 123 19.36 2.37 1.24
C GLY A 123 18.09 1.73 1.83
N SER A 124 16.91 2.11 1.38
CA SER A 124 15.62 1.69 1.94
C SER A 124 14.81 0.88 0.92
N LEU A 125 14.72 -0.43 1.13
CA LEU A 125 14.00 -1.33 0.23
C LEU A 125 12.50 -1.00 0.18
N ASP A 126 11.91 -0.65 1.32
CA ASP A 126 10.50 -0.27 1.41
C ASP A 126 10.20 1.01 0.62
N VAL A 127 11.14 1.97 0.54
CA VAL A 127 11.02 3.18 -0.29
C VAL A 127 11.12 2.82 -1.78
N ILE A 128 12.08 1.98 -2.18
CA ILE A 128 12.20 1.52 -3.58
C ILE A 128 10.90 0.82 -4.02
N ALA A 129 10.38 -0.07 -3.19
CA ALA A 129 9.17 -0.81 -3.49
C ALA A 129 7.91 0.07 -3.43
N HIS A 130 7.86 1.08 -2.55
CA HIS A 130 6.81 2.10 -2.52
C HIS A 130 6.72 2.83 -3.87
N GLU A 131 7.85 3.31 -4.37
CA GLU A 131 7.90 4.05 -5.62
C GLU A 131 7.47 3.17 -6.81
N LEU A 132 7.96 1.93 -6.89
CA LEU A 132 7.55 0.99 -7.93
C LEU A 132 6.07 0.62 -7.82
N THR A 133 5.50 0.62 -6.62
CA THR A 133 4.08 0.33 -6.41
C THR A 133 3.18 1.45 -6.93
N HIS A 134 3.64 2.70 -7.03
CA HIS A 134 2.91 3.71 -7.79
C HIS A 134 2.71 3.30 -9.24
N GLY A 135 3.74 2.71 -9.86
CA GLY A 135 3.62 2.13 -11.20
C GLY A 135 2.64 0.96 -11.25
N VAL A 136 2.64 0.08 -10.24
CA VAL A 136 1.63 -1.00 -10.13
C VAL A 136 0.23 -0.43 -10.03
N THR A 137 0.02 0.61 -9.22
CA THR A 137 -1.26 1.29 -9.06
C THR A 137 -1.71 1.96 -10.35
N GLU A 138 -0.80 2.64 -11.07
CA GLU A 138 -1.07 3.26 -12.37
C GLU A 138 -1.58 2.24 -13.40
N HIS A 139 -0.97 1.05 -13.45
CA HIS A 139 -1.35 -0.03 -14.36
C HIS A 139 -2.43 -0.98 -13.78
N THR A 140 -3.13 -0.58 -12.72
CA THR A 140 -4.17 -1.40 -12.08
C THR A 140 -5.43 -0.57 -11.84
N SER A 141 -5.61 0.04 -10.66
CA SER A 141 -6.77 0.90 -10.35
C SER A 141 -6.66 2.28 -10.99
N GLY A 142 -5.43 2.78 -11.18
CA GLY A 142 -5.19 4.12 -11.68
C GLY A 142 -5.67 5.22 -10.73
N PHE A 143 -5.63 5.02 -9.41
CA PHE A 143 -6.08 6.01 -8.43
C PHE A 143 -5.58 7.41 -8.76
N GLU A 144 -6.50 8.35 -8.94
CA GLU A 144 -6.17 9.76 -9.15
C GLU A 144 -5.38 10.32 -7.96
N TYR A 145 -4.32 11.08 -8.27
CA TYR A 145 -3.34 11.48 -7.26
C TYR A 145 -3.76 12.79 -6.56
N HIS A 146 -4.97 12.81 -5.98
CA HIS A 146 -5.49 13.90 -5.16
C HIS A 146 -6.52 13.41 -4.13
N ASN A 147 -6.70 14.15 -3.04
CA ASN A 147 -7.67 13.87 -1.98
C ASN A 147 -7.59 12.42 -1.47
N GLN A 148 -8.72 11.75 -1.23
CA GLN A 148 -8.74 10.39 -0.68
C GLN A 148 -8.23 9.34 -1.68
N SER A 149 -8.49 9.48 -2.97
CA SER A 149 -7.96 8.57 -3.98
C SER A 149 -6.43 8.62 -4.03
N GLY A 150 -5.85 9.81 -3.94
CA GLY A 150 -4.40 10.00 -3.84
C GLY A 150 -3.84 9.47 -2.51
N ALA A 151 -4.57 9.63 -1.41
CA ALA A 151 -4.18 9.04 -0.12
C ALA A 151 -4.25 7.50 -0.12
N LEU A 152 -5.18 6.89 -0.88
CA LEU A 152 -5.19 5.45 -1.15
C LEU A 152 -4.00 5.02 -2.01
N ASN A 153 -3.63 5.80 -3.02
CA ASN A 153 -2.45 5.55 -3.85
C ASN A 153 -1.18 5.51 -2.99
N GLU A 154 -1.00 6.50 -2.11
CA GLU A 154 0.10 6.55 -1.15
C GLU A 154 0.08 5.38 -0.17
N SER A 155 -1.08 5.07 0.40
CA SER A 155 -1.22 3.95 1.34
C SER A 155 -0.92 2.61 0.69
N VAL A 156 -1.43 2.36 -0.51
CA VAL A 156 -1.13 1.13 -1.25
C VAL A 156 0.38 1.01 -1.51
N SER A 157 1.03 2.13 -1.84
CA SER A 157 2.49 2.16 -2.02
C SER A 157 3.24 1.86 -0.73
N ASP A 158 2.82 2.40 0.41
CA ASP A 158 3.38 2.07 1.73
C ASP A 158 3.13 0.61 2.12
N VAL A 159 1.92 0.10 1.89
CA VAL A 159 1.54 -1.29 2.16
C VAL A 159 2.45 -2.25 1.42
N PHE A 160 2.56 -2.11 0.11
CA PHE A 160 3.38 -3.04 -0.68
C PHE A 160 4.88 -2.79 -0.50
N GLY A 161 5.30 -1.56 -0.21
CA GLY A 161 6.66 -1.25 0.23
C GLY A 161 7.05 -2.04 1.48
N SER A 162 6.21 -1.96 2.52
CA SER A 162 6.38 -2.75 3.75
C SER A 162 6.34 -4.26 3.48
N LEU A 163 5.42 -4.75 2.64
CA LEU A 163 5.30 -6.18 2.33
C LEU A 163 6.53 -6.73 1.58
N VAL A 164 7.11 -5.98 0.64
CA VAL A 164 8.36 -6.38 -0.03
C VAL A 164 9.50 -6.50 0.97
N LYS A 165 9.64 -5.55 1.90
CA LYS A 165 10.63 -5.61 2.99
C LYS A 165 10.40 -6.83 3.88
N GLN A 166 9.17 -7.04 4.36
CA GLN A 166 8.81 -8.19 5.19
C GLN A 166 9.09 -9.52 4.46
N TRP A 167 8.70 -9.62 3.17
CA TRP A 167 8.93 -10.81 2.36
C TRP A 167 10.41 -11.12 2.18
N SER A 168 11.23 -10.11 1.92
CA SER A 168 12.69 -10.27 1.77
C SER A 168 13.34 -10.73 3.07
N LEU A 169 12.85 -10.26 4.22
CA LEU A 169 13.33 -10.61 5.56
C LEU A 169 12.63 -11.83 6.15
N LYS A 170 11.59 -12.37 5.49
CA LYS A 170 10.74 -13.47 5.95
C LYS A 170 10.12 -13.22 7.32
N GLN A 171 9.69 -11.98 7.56
CA GLN A 171 9.06 -11.55 8.81
C GLN A 171 7.54 -11.77 8.77
N SER A 172 7.00 -12.33 9.85
CA SER A 172 5.55 -12.35 10.08
C SER A 172 5.03 -10.94 10.43
N ALA A 173 3.70 -10.78 10.43
CA ALA A 173 3.05 -9.52 10.79
C ALA A 173 3.42 -9.04 12.20
N ASP A 174 3.67 -9.96 13.14
CA ASP A 174 4.05 -9.65 14.53
C ASP A 174 5.53 -9.27 14.66
N GLU A 175 6.40 -9.74 13.76
CA GLU A 175 7.84 -9.46 13.76
C GLU A 175 8.21 -8.19 13.02
N ALA A 176 7.36 -7.73 12.09
CA ALA A 176 7.61 -6.55 11.27
C ALA A 176 7.59 -5.25 12.10
N ASP A 177 8.44 -4.32 11.74
CA ASP A 177 8.54 -3.01 12.38
C ASP A 177 7.40 -2.05 11.98
N TRP A 178 6.80 -2.26 10.81
CA TRP A 178 5.75 -1.42 10.23
C TRP A 178 6.17 0.03 10.01
N LEU A 179 7.46 0.24 9.81
CA LEU A 179 8.06 1.52 9.51
C LEU A 179 8.33 1.64 8.00
N ILE A 180 8.16 2.84 7.46
CA ILE A 180 8.45 3.18 6.07
C ILE A 180 9.58 4.20 6.04
N GLY A 181 10.67 3.85 5.36
CA GLY A 181 11.82 4.72 5.20
C GLY A 181 12.60 4.95 6.51
N ALA A 182 12.75 3.92 7.35
CA ALA A 182 13.59 3.99 8.54
C ALA A 182 15.07 4.21 8.17
N ASP A 183 15.51 3.60 7.06
CA ASP A 183 16.92 3.58 6.64
C ASP A 183 17.34 4.82 5.82
N VAL A 184 16.44 5.78 5.57
CA VAL A 184 16.78 6.97 4.79
C VAL A 184 17.39 8.10 5.61
N TRP A 185 17.24 8.07 6.93
CA TRP A 185 17.76 9.10 7.81
C TRP A 185 19.27 8.99 8.02
N THR A 186 19.94 10.13 8.16
CA THR A 186 21.31 10.12 8.68
C THR A 186 21.30 9.83 10.18
N PRO A 187 22.40 9.25 10.74
CA PRO A 187 22.46 8.85 12.15
C PRO A 187 22.22 9.99 13.18
N GLY A 188 22.30 11.25 12.75
CA GLY A 188 22.08 12.41 13.62
C GLY A 188 20.62 12.88 13.71
N ILE A 189 19.70 12.24 13.02
CA ILE A 189 18.29 12.62 12.99
C ILE A 189 17.52 11.79 14.03
N ASP A 190 16.84 12.49 14.95
CA ASP A 190 15.94 11.89 15.93
C ASP A 190 14.56 11.60 15.27
N ALA A 191 14.50 10.51 14.55
CA ALA A 191 13.29 10.03 13.88
C ALA A 191 13.39 8.52 13.65
N ASP A 192 12.32 7.80 13.93
CA ASP A 192 12.26 6.35 13.70
C ASP A 192 12.16 6.03 12.20
N ALA A 193 11.34 6.77 11.46
CA ALA A 193 11.10 6.56 10.03
C ALA A 193 10.45 7.79 9.38
N LEU A 194 10.20 7.74 8.07
CA LEU A 194 9.36 8.72 7.38
C LEU A 194 7.91 8.62 7.80
N ARG A 195 7.38 7.39 7.99
CA ARG A 195 6.01 7.08 8.39
C ARG A 195 5.98 5.82 9.25
N SER A 196 4.93 5.69 10.08
CA SER A 196 4.64 4.47 10.83
C SER A 196 3.23 3.98 10.51
N MET A 197 3.10 2.80 9.92
CA MET A 197 1.79 2.19 9.65
C MET A 197 1.12 1.72 10.94
N LYS A 198 1.92 1.29 11.92
CA LYS A 198 1.46 0.88 13.26
C LYS A 198 0.95 2.06 14.06
N ALA A 199 1.60 3.19 13.99
CA ALA A 199 1.31 4.37 14.80
C ALA A 199 1.43 5.66 13.97
N PRO A 200 0.51 5.93 13.01
CA PRO A 200 0.54 7.18 12.26
C PRO A 200 0.51 8.39 13.21
N GLY A 201 1.31 9.40 12.93
CA GLY A 201 1.50 10.56 13.80
C GLY A 201 2.61 10.41 14.85
N HIS A 202 3.38 9.31 14.80
CA HIS A 202 4.42 9.01 15.80
C HIS A 202 5.76 8.56 15.19
N ALA A 203 5.96 8.65 13.88
CA ALA A 203 7.21 8.27 13.24
C ALA A 203 8.37 9.21 13.62
N TYR A 204 8.07 10.46 13.96
CA TYR A 204 9.04 11.43 14.46
C TYR A 204 8.37 12.54 15.28
N ASN A 205 9.14 13.15 16.18
CA ASN A 205 8.75 14.37 16.90
C ASN A 205 10.01 15.12 17.32
N ASN A 206 10.53 15.99 16.47
CA ASN A 206 11.78 16.66 16.68
C ASN A 206 11.73 18.15 16.28
N ALA A 207 12.74 18.91 16.65
CA ALA A 207 12.79 20.36 16.41
C ALA A 207 12.93 20.73 14.92
N LEU A 208 13.39 19.79 14.05
CA LEU A 208 13.62 20.05 12.63
C LEU A 208 12.32 19.96 11.82
N PHE A 209 11.53 18.94 12.09
CA PHE A 209 10.33 18.60 11.29
C PHE A 209 9.03 18.83 12.07
N GLY A 210 9.11 19.07 13.38
CA GLY A 210 7.94 19.05 14.25
C GLY A 210 7.47 17.63 14.51
N LYS A 211 6.19 17.48 14.79
CA LYS A 211 5.53 16.19 14.98
C LYS A 211 5.05 15.64 13.62
N ASP A 212 5.12 14.32 13.45
CA ASP A 212 4.50 13.60 12.34
C ASP A 212 3.00 13.98 12.25
N PRO A 213 2.55 14.54 11.10
CA PRO A 213 1.18 15.05 10.96
C PRO A 213 0.15 13.99 10.57
N GLN A 214 0.55 12.72 10.34
CA GLN A 214 -0.36 11.71 9.83
C GLN A 214 -1.48 11.38 10.85
N PRO A 215 -2.77 11.42 10.45
CA PRO A 215 -3.87 10.94 11.27
C PRO A 215 -3.94 9.41 11.28
N ASP A 216 -4.38 8.85 12.41
CA ASP A 216 -4.59 7.42 12.61
C ASP A 216 -6.06 6.99 12.44
N ARG A 217 -7.00 7.95 12.19
CA ARG A 217 -8.45 7.71 12.07
C ARG A 217 -9.18 8.87 11.40
N MET A 218 -10.41 8.63 10.92
CA MET A 218 -11.20 9.61 10.17
C MET A 218 -11.56 10.88 10.95
N SER A 219 -11.81 10.80 12.26
CA SER A 219 -12.09 12.00 13.07
C SER A 219 -10.91 12.99 13.14
N LYS A 220 -9.71 12.56 12.72
CA LYS A 220 -8.51 13.40 12.61
C LYS A 220 -8.12 13.71 11.17
N PHE A 221 -8.97 13.39 10.19
CA PHE A 221 -8.70 13.64 8.78
C PHE A 221 -8.33 15.11 8.53
N MET A 222 -7.27 15.34 7.78
CA MET A 222 -6.75 16.68 7.50
C MET A 222 -7.34 17.21 6.19
N HIS A 223 -8.18 18.24 6.29
CA HIS A 223 -8.75 18.94 5.13
C HIS A 223 -7.74 19.98 4.63
N LEU A 224 -6.97 19.59 3.61
CA LEU A 224 -5.98 20.45 2.98
C LEU A 224 -6.43 20.84 1.58
N PRO A 225 -5.95 21.98 1.04
CA PRO A 225 -6.25 22.38 -0.33
C PRO A 225 -5.78 21.34 -1.35
N ASP A 226 -6.58 21.13 -2.39
CA ASP A 226 -6.21 20.29 -3.54
C ASP A 226 -5.29 21.08 -4.47
N THR A 227 -4.10 21.31 -4.01
CA THR A 227 -2.98 22.00 -4.67
C THR A 227 -1.66 21.35 -4.27
N GLU A 228 -0.61 21.58 -5.03
CA GLU A 228 0.73 21.09 -4.69
C GLU A 228 1.18 21.53 -3.28
N GLN A 229 0.92 22.78 -2.88
CA GLN A 229 1.25 23.29 -1.55
C GLN A 229 0.41 22.66 -0.44
N GLY A 230 -0.79 22.20 -0.79
CA GLY A 230 -1.70 21.48 0.10
C GLY A 230 -1.54 19.96 0.02
N ASP A 231 -0.43 19.47 -0.57
CA ASP A 231 -0.17 18.04 -0.71
C ASP A 231 -1.29 17.34 -1.52
N ASN A 232 -1.82 17.99 -2.57
CA ASN A 232 -2.93 17.53 -3.40
C ASN A 232 -4.14 17.05 -2.58
N GLY A 233 -4.54 17.84 -1.58
CA GLY A 233 -5.59 17.47 -0.63
C GLY A 233 -5.11 16.58 0.53
N GLY A 234 -3.79 16.55 0.79
CA GLY A 234 -3.18 15.83 1.90
C GLY A 234 -2.95 14.34 1.63
N VAL A 235 -2.55 13.98 0.42
CA VAL A 235 -2.39 12.57 0.00
C VAL A 235 -1.39 11.82 0.88
N HIS A 236 -0.21 12.38 1.16
CA HIS A 236 0.78 11.74 2.02
C HIS A 236 0.42 11.81 3.51
N ILE A 237 -0.40 12.77 3.90
CA ILE A 237 -0.82 12.95 5.30
C ILE A 237 -1.94 11.97 5.61
N ASN A 238 -3.03 11.99 4.85
CA ASN A 238 -4.21 11.18 5.12
C ASN A 238 -4.04 9.70 4.79
N SER A 239 -2.97 9.31 4.09
CA SER A 239 -2.58 7.90 3.89
C SER A 239 -2.33 7.15 5.20
N GLY A 240 -2.08 7.85 6.31
CA GLY A 240 -1.96 7.25 7.63
C GLY A 240 -3.21 6.47 8.07
N ILE A 241 -4.40 6.90 7.65
CA ILE A 241 -5.67 6.23 8.00
C ILE A 241 -5.77 4.83 7.37
N PRO A 242 -5.69 4.66 6.04
CA PRO A 242 -5.70 3.33 5.43
C PRO A 242 -4.44 2.52 5.73
N ASN A 243 -3.27 3.13 5.99
CA ASN A 243 -2.08 2.43 6.49
C ASN A 243 -2.36 1.74 7.83
N LYS A 244 -3.00 2.45 8.76
CA LYS A 244 -3.41 1.90 10.05
C LYS A 244 -4.41 0.76 9.88
N ALA A 245 -5.38 0.90 8.98
CA ALA A 245 -6.35 -0.16 8.68
C ALA A 245 -5.66 -1.43 8.15
N PHE A 246 -4.67 -1.28 7.26
CA PHE A 246 -3.89 -2.42 6.77
C PHE A 246 -3.11 -3.10 7.89
N PHE A 247 -2.36 -2.35 8.70
CA PHE A 247 -1.62 -2.88 9.85
C PHE A 247 -2.53 -3.70 10.77
N LEU A 248 -3.68 -3.14 11.15
CA LEU A 248 -4.63 -3.82 12.03
C LEU A 248 -5.19 -5.10 11.42
N THR A 249 -5.46 -5.08 10.11
CA THR A 249 -5.90 -6.26 9.36
C THR A 249 -4.81 -7.33 9.37
N ALA A 250 -3.58 -6.97 9.05
CA ALA A 250 -2.46 -7.90 8.95
C ALA A 250 -2.17 -8.58 10.30
N VAL A 251 -2.10 -7.82 11.37
CA VAL A 251 -1.89 -8.36 12.73
C VAL A 251 -3.11 -9.15 13.21
N GLY A 252 -4.32 -8.71 12.84
CA GLY A 252 -5.56 -9.42 13.17
C GLY A 252 -5.70 -10.78 12.49
N ILE A 253 -5.14 -10.96 11.30
CA ILE A 253 -5.06 -12.24 10.57
C ILE A 253 -3.88 -13.06 11.09
N GLY A 254 -2.73 -12.43 11.31
CA GLY A 254 -1.48 -13.08 11.71
C GLY A 254 -0.74 -13.76 10.54
N GLY A 255 0.35 -14.45 10.87
CA GLY A 255 1.20 -15.10 9.87
C GLY A 255 1.93 -14.09 8.97
N PHE A 256 2.18 -14.47 7.73
CA PHE A 256 2.81 -13.58 6.77
C PHE A 256 1.78 -12.61 6.18
N ALA A 257 1.99 -11.31 6.36
CA ALA A 257 1.03 -10.29 5.96
C ALA A 257 0.72 -10.31 4.46
N TRP A 258 1.66 -10.70 3.61
CA TRP A 258 1.46 -10.78 2.15
C TRP A 258 0.54 -11.94 1.71
N GLU A 259 0.36 -13.00 2.51
CA GLU A 259 -0.48 -14.15 2.16
C GLU A 259 -1.97 -13.90 2.45
N GLY A 260 -2.27 -13.15 3.53
CA GLY A 260 -3.63 -12.82 3.94
C GLY A 260 -4.02 -11.39 3.56
N ALA A 261 -3.65 -10.43 4.40
CA ALA A 261 -4.01 -9.02 4.22
C ALA A 261 -3.52 -8.45 2.88
N GLY A 262 -2.29 -8.77 2.48
CA GLY A 262 -1.70 -8.33 1.21
C GLY A 262 -2.47 -8.83 0.00
N LEU A 263 -2.92 -10.09 0.01
CA LEU A 263 -3.75 -10.65 -1.06
C LEU A 263 -5.10 -9.92 -1.15
N ILE A 264 -5.74 -9.65 0.00
CA ILE A 264 -7.00 -8.89 0.05
C ILE A 264 -6.79 -7.49 -0.55
N TRP A 265 -5.73 -6.77 -0.15
CA TRP A 265 -5.43 -5.42 -0.67
C TRP A 265 -5.13 -5.43 -2.17
N TYR A 266 -4.34 -6.40 -2.63
CA TYR A 266 -4.02 -6.54 -4.06
C TYR A 266 -5.25 -6.79 -4.93
N GLU A 267 -6.12 -7.72 -4.53
CA GLU A 267 -7.37 -7.99 -5.26
C GLU A 267 -8.34 -6.81 -5.16
N SER A 268 -8.30 -6.06 -4.05
CA SER A 268 -9.09 -4.84 -3.90
C SER A 268 -8.58 -3.69 -4.76
N LEU A 269 -7.26 -3.54 -4.89
CA LEU A 269 -6.65 -2.59 -5.81
C LEU A 269 -7.12 -2.83 -7.25
N LYS A 270 -7.17 -4.10 -7.69
CA LYS A 270 -7.65 -4.49 -9.03
C LYS A 270 -9.13 -4.20 -9.26
N ALA A 271 -9.93 -4.19 -8.19
CA ALA A 271 -11.38 -4.02 -8.25
C ALA A 271 -11.84 -2.57 -7.99
N SER A 272 -10.92 -1.66 -7.67
CA SER A 272 -11.24 -0.28 -7.31
C SER A 272 -11.26 0.63 -8.53
N GLY A 273 -12.14 1.64 -8.49
CA GLY A 273 -12.19 2.72 -9.49
C GLY A 273 -11.19 3.83 -9.18
N VAL A 274 -10.89 4.66 -10.18
CA VAL A 274 -9.87 5.71 -10.15
C VAL A 274 -10.11 6.79 -9.07
N GLU A 275 -11.36 7.11 -8.76
CA GLU A 275 -11.78 8.13 -7.78
C GLU A 275 -12.22 7.53 -6.43
N ALA A 276 -11.85 6.28 -6.14
CA ALA A 276 -12.30 5.59 -4.93
C ALA A 276 -11.98 6.39 -3.65
N GLN A 277 -12.97 6.50 -2.78
CA GLN A 277 -12.82 7.07 -1.44
C GLN A 277 -12.47 5.96 -0.43
N PHE A 278 -12.04 6.33 0.78
CA PHE A 278 -11.72 5.36 1.83
C PHE A 278 -12.86 4.38 2.10
N GLN A 279 -14.09 4.88 2.08
CA GLN A 279 -15.28 4.04 2.30
C GLN A 279 -15.52 3.03 1.17
N ASP A 280 -15.21 3.41 -0.08
CA ASP A 280 -15.33 2.51 -1.21
C ASP A 280 -14.27 1.41 -1.14
N PHE A 281 -13.03 1.78 -0.80
CA PHE A 281 -11.95 0.82 -0.63
C PHE A 281 -12.18 -0.11 0.57
N ALA A 282 -12.72 0.41 1.69
CA ALA A 282 -13.11 -0.37 2.85
C ALA A 282 -14.17 -1.42 2.50
N ARG A 283 -15.20 -1.03 1.73
CA ARG A 283 -16.20 -1.97 1.20
C ARG A 283 -15.57 -3.03 0.31
N THR A 284 -14.70 -2.62 -0.62
CA THR A 284 -14.05 -3.53 -1.56
C THR A 284 -13.16 -4.53 -0.84
N THR A 285 -12.34 -4.10 0.14
CA THR A 285 -11.50 -5.02 0.94
C THR A 285 -12.33 -6.00 1.75
N PHE A 286 -13.45 -5.56 2.33
CA PHE A 286 -14.36 -6.45 3.05
C PHE A 286 -15.00 -7.49 2.12
N GLN A 287 -15.43 -7.10 0.92
CA GLN A 287 -15.97 -8.01 -0.09
C GLN A 287 -14.91 -9.01 -0.56
N LYS A 288 -13.72 -8.54 -0.90
CA LYS A 288 -12.61 -9.40 -1.34
C LYS A 288 -12.17 -10.39 -0.27
N ALA A 289 -12.15 -10.00 1.00
CA ALA A 289 -11.89 -10.93 2.09
C ALA A 289 -12.94 -12.06 2.14
N GLY A 290 -14.22 -11.73 1.96
CA GLY A 290 -15.29 -12.74 1.89
C GLY A 290 -15.22 -13.65 0.65
N GLU A 291 -14.82 -13.10 -0.51
CA GLU A 291 -14.61 -13.87 -1.76
C GLU A 291 -13.43 -14.84 -1.65
N LEU A 292 -12.32 -14.40 -1.08
CA LEU A 292 -11.07 -15.15 -1.01
C LEU A 292 -11.05 -16.21 0.11
N PHE A 293 -11.59 -15.86 1.29
CA PHE A 293 -11.47 -16.67 2.51
C PHE A 293 -12.81 -17.20 3.03
N GLY A 294 -13.91 -16.79 2.41
CA GLY A 294 -15.27 -17.17 2.82
C GLY A 294 -15.98 -16.07 3.60
N ILE A 295 -17.31 -15.99 3.38
CA ILE A 295 -18.16 -15.04 4.10
C ILE A 295 -18.17 -15.38 5.60
N GLY A 296 -17.87 -14.38 6.45
CA GLY A 296 -17.79 -14.54 7.90
C GLY A 296 -16.48 -15.15 8.39
N SER A 297 -15.48 -15.29 7.52
CA SER A 297 -14.14 -15.76 7.89
C SER A 297 -13.45 -14.85 8.92
N ALA A 298 -12.38 -15.36 9.52
CA ALA A 298 -11.54 -14.55 10.43
C ALA A 298 -10.92 -13.35 9.72
N GLU A 299 -10.50 -13.54 8.47
CA GLU A 299 -9.90 -12.51 7.62
C GLU A 299 -10.91 -11.40 7.31
N GLN A 300 -12.15 -11.76 6.92
CA GLN A 300 -13.22 -10.78 6.67
C GLN A 300 -13.56 -10.00 7.94
N SER A 301 -13.58 -10.69 9.08
CA SER A 301 -13.82 -10.07 10.39
C SER A 301 -12.70 -9.13 10.80
N ALA A 302 -11.43 -9.48 10.51
CA ALA A 302 -10.27 -8.63 10.77
C ALA A 302 -10.30 -7.34 9.93
N VAL A 303 -10.63 -7.45 8.63
CA VAL A 303 -10.82 -6.29 7.75
C VAL A 303 -11.89 -5.35 8.29
N LEU A 304 -13.06 -5.89 8.67
CA LEU A 304 -14.16 -5.08 9.22
C LEU A 304 -13.74 -4.35 10.49
N ALA A 305 -13.12 -5.07 11.44
CA ALA A 305 -12.66 -4.50 12.69
C ALA A 305 -11.61 -3.40 12.49
N ALA A 306 -10.69 -3.60 11.54
CA ALA A 306 -9.65 -2.64 11.22
C ALA A 306 -10.22 -1.33 10.67
N TRP A 307 -11.13 -1.38 9.70
CA TRP A 307 -11.77 -0.18 9.16
C TRP A 307 -12.64 0.55 10.18
N GLN A 308 -13.33 -0.19 11.05
CA GLN A 308 -14.10 0.42 12.14
C GLN A 308 -13.20 1.10 13.17
N GLU A 309 -12.05 0.53 13.51
CA GLU A 309 -11.09 1.14 14.45
C GLU A 309 -10.54 2.47 13.92
N VAL A 310 -10.34 2.58 12.62
CA VAL A 310 -9.94 3.85 11.98
C VAL A 310 -11.14 4.74 11.60
N GLU A 311 -12.32 4.42 12.08
CA GLU A 311 -13.56 5.19 11.92
C GLU A 311 -14.02 5.37 10.45
N VAL A 312 -13.65 4.43 9.58
CA VAL A 312 -14.14 4.37 8.20
C VAL A 312 -15.29 3.35 8.14
N PRO A 313 -16.52 3.78 7.86
CA PRO A 313 -17.66 2.87 7.79
C PRO A 313 -17.53 1.93 6.59
N VAL A 314 -17.91 0.66 6.79
CA VAL A 314 -18.04 -0.32 5.71
C VAL A 314 -19.52 -0.40 5.29
N PRO A 315 -19.90 0.11 4.12
CA PRO A 315 -21.29 0.13 3.69
C PRO A 315 -21.93 -1.26 3.63
N GLY A 316 -23.17 -1.37 4.10
CA GLY A 316 -23.94 -2.63 4.09
C GLY A 316 -23.66 -3.54 5.29
N VAL A 317 -22.74 -3.18 6.19
CA VAL A 317 -22.47 -3.92 7.43
C VAL A 317 -22.96 -3.10 8.63
N PRO A 318 -23.85 -3.65 9.49
CA PRO A 318 -24.31 -2.95 10.68
C PRO A 318 -23.15 -2.61 11.63
N THR A 319 -23.07 -1.36 12.08
CA THR A 319 -22.01 -0.83 12.97
C THR A 319 -21.96 -1.46 14.36
N GLY A 320 -22.90 -2.37 14.70
CA GLY A 320 -23.03 -3.00 16.01
C GLY A 320 -22.32 -4.35 16.21
N LEU A 321 -21.80 -4.96 15.14
CA LEU A 321 -21.33 -6.36 15.19
C LEU A 321 -19.98 -6.58 15.89
N VAL A 322 -19.17 -5.54 16.11
CA VAL A 322 -17.77 -5.68 16.60
C VAL A 322 -17.58 -5.34 18.08
N ARG A 323 -18.51 -4.59 18.71
CA ARG A 323 -18.39 -4.30 20.16
C ARG A 323 -18.42 -5.56 21.06
N ALA A 324 -18.92 -6.68 20.55
CA ALA A 324 -18.99 -7.93 21.32
C ALA A 324 -17.63 -8.67 21.43
N ARG A 325 -16.66 -8.44 20.52
CA ARG A 325 -15.35 -9.13 20.54
C ARG A 325 -14.24 -8.36 21.28
N SER A 326 -14.23 -7.04 21.24
CA SER A 326 -13.22 -6.23 21.96
C SER A 326 -13.35 -6.28 23.50
N ILE A 327 -14.53 -6.63 24.02
CA ILE A 327 -14.75 -6.84 25.46
C ILE A 327 -14.20 -8.22 25.92
N ALA A 328 -13.98 -9.17 24.99
CA ALA A 328 -13.49 -10.50 25.32
C ALA A 328 -11.97 -10.64 25.46
N SER A 329 -11.17 -9.62 25.08
CA SER A 329 -9.71 -9.63 25.18
C SER A 329 -9.15 -9.08 26.49
N ASN A 330 -9.97 -8.45 27.33
CA ASN A 330 -9.55 -7.98 28.66
C ASN A 330 -10.27 -8.77 29.78
N GLY A 331 -9.65 -9.87 30.16
CA GLY A 331 -9.62 -10.44 31.51
C GLY A 331 -10.89 -10.91 32.21
N TYR A 332 -10.85 -12.17 32.65
CA TYR A 332 -11.57 -12.88 33.73
C TYR A 332 -12.94 -13.51 33.48
N GLY A 333 -12.95 -14.84 33.64
CA GLY A 333 -13.97 -15.66 34.34
C GLY A 333 -15.14 -16.19 33.53
N GLY A 334 -15.03 -17.45 33.11
CA GLY A 334 -15.91 -18.55 32.88
C GLY A 334 -17.44 -18.39 33.06
N ALA A 335 -18.18 -19.17 32.34
CA ALA A 335 -19.58 -19.61 32.37
C ALA A 335 -20.61 -18.88 31.50
N GLY A 336 -20.52 -17.56 31.24
CA GLY A 336 -21.45 -16.88 30.30
C GLY A 336 -21.06 -16.93 28.84
N ARG A 337 -19.85 -17.39 28.51
CA ARG A 337 -19.24 -17.30 27.18
C ARG A 337 -19.83 -18.25 26.14
N GLN A 338 -20.32 -19.42 26.53
CA GLN A 338 -20.86 -20.40 25.60
C GLN A 338 -22.25 -20.02 25.10
N ASP A 339 -23.07 -19.43 25.95
CA ASP A 339 -24.41 -19.01 25.59
C ASP A 339 -24.43 -17.76 24.70
N ASP A 340 -23.52 -16.80 24.96
CA ASP A 340 -23.37 -15.60 24.13
C ASP A 340 -22.82 -15.93 22.74
N LEU A 341 -21.86 -16.87 22.65
CA LEU A 341 -21.30 -17.33 21.38
C LEU A 341 -22.37 -18.10 20.56
N ALA A 342 -23.17 -18.93 21.20
CA ALA A 342 -24.26 -19.65 20.56
C ALA A 342 -25.39 -18.72 20.09
N ALA A 343 -25.71 -17.66 20.84
CA ALA A 343 -26.66 -16.62 20.45
C ALA A 343 -26.15 -15.80 19.24
N LEU A 344 -24.87 -15.45 19.25
CA LEU A 344 -24.23 -14.70 18.15
C LEU A 344 -24.16 -15.55 16.87
N THR A 345 -23.77 -16.81 16.98
CA THR A 345 -23.74 -17.76 15.86
C THR A 345 -25.12 -17.93 15.24
N ARG A 346 -26.18 -17.97 16.06
CA ARG A 346 -27.58 -18.07 15.58
C ARG A 346 -27.97 -16.77 14.84
N GLN A 347 -27.66 -15.60 15.36
CA GLN A 347 -27.95 -14.31 14.72
C GLN A 347 -27.22 -14.16 13.37
N ILE A 348 -25.97 -14.60 13.28
CA ILE A 348 -25.20 -14.63 12.03
C ILE A 348 -25.86 -15.57 11.02
N GLY A 349 -26.31 -16.74 11.47
CA GLY A 349 -27.03 -17.69 10.63
C GLY A 349 -28.34 -17.13 10.08
N GLU A 350 -29.11 -16.41 10.89
CA GLU A 350 -30.35 -15.76 10.47
C GLU A 350 -30.11 -14.61 9.50
N LEU A 351 -29.05 -13.83 9.71
CA LEU A 351 -28.68 -12.74 8.81
C LEU A 351 -28.23 -13.26 7.44
N ASN A 352 -27.44 -14.33 7.42
CA ASN A 352 -27.00 -14.99 6.18
C ASN A 352 -28.19 -15.57 5.41
N ALA A 353 -29.19 -16.18 6.11
CA ALA A 353 -30.39 -16.65 5.48
C ALA A 353 -31.25 -15.52 4.87
N LYS A 354 -31.29 -14.36 5.52
CA LYS A 354 -31.98 -13.16 4.99
C LYS A 354 -31.25 -12.59 3.75
N MET A 355 -29.93 -12.54 3.80
CA MET A 355 -29.11 -12.09 2.67
C MET A 355 -29.27 -13.00 1.44
N THR A 356 -29.28 -14.32 1.65
CA THR A 356 -29.49 -15.29 0.58
C THR A 356 -30.90 -15.18 -0.04
N ARG A 357 -31.91 -14.87 0.77
CA ARG A 357 -33.28 -14.61 0.25
C ARG A 357 -33.32 -13.32 -0.55
N LEU A 358 -32.72 -12.24 -0.03
CA LEU A 358 -32.65 -10.95 -0.73
C LEU A 358 -31.93 -11.06 -2.08
N ALA A 359 -30.83 -11.81 -2.12
CA ALA A 359 -30.10 -12.07 -3.37
C ALA A 359 -30.95 -12.84 -4.39
N LYS A 360 -31.75 -13.81 -3.94
CA LYS A 360 -32.71 -14.53 -4.81
C LYS A 360 -33.81 -13.60 -5.32
N ASP A 361 -34.34 -12.75 -4.44
CA ASP A 361 -35.40 -11.80 -4.80
C ASP A 361 -34.90 -10.74 -5.78
N VAL A 362 -33.68 -10.24 -5.61
CA VAL A 362 -33.02 -9.31 -6.56
C VAL A 362 -32.79 -9.99 -7.91
N ASN A 363 -32.31 -11.24 -7.95
CA ASN A 363 -32.14 -11.98 -9.20
C ASN A 363 -33.47 -12.24 -9.92
N ALA A 364 -34.54 -12.51 -9.17
CA ALA A 364 -35.88 -12.66 -9.72
C ALA A 364 -36.44 -11.35 -10.29
N LEU A 365 -36.10 -10.20 -9.68
CA LEU A 365 -36.54 -8.87 -10.13
C LEU A 365 -35.73 -8.33 -11.32
N THR A 366 -34.48 -8.73 -11.46
CA THR A 366 -33.58 -8.26 -12.54
C THR A 366 -33.66 -9.07 -13.82
N GLY A 367 -34.42 -10.19 -13.86
CA GLY A 367 -34.76 -10.90 -15.10
C GLY A 367 -33.56 -11.50 -15.84
N HIS A 368 -32.47 -11.82 -15.19
CA HIS A 368 -31.36 -12.54 -15.81
C HIS A 368 -31.58 -14.05 -15.71
N ASP A 369 -32.43 -14.57 -16.58
CA ASP A 369 -32.51 -15.98 -16.89
C ASP A 369 -31.37 -16.32 -17.85
N SER A 370 -30.34 -17.00 -17.38
CA SER A 370 -29.22 -17.50 -18.19
C SER A 370 -29.63 -18.81 -18.88
N ASP A 371 -30.48 -18.72 -19.89
CA ASP A 371 -30.82 -19.83 -20.78
C ASP A 371 -30.28 -19.56 -22.21
N LEU A 372 -28.94 -19.65 -22.35
CA LEU A 372 -28.29 -19.70 -23.64
C LEU A 372 -27.06 -20.61 -23.57
N ALA A 373 -27.25 -21.92 -23.74
CA ALA A 373 -26.30 -22.81 -24.44
C ALA A 373 -26.79 -24.27 -24.43
N ARG A 374 -27.64 -24.64 -25.41
CA ARG A 374 -27.64 -26.01 -25.94
C ARG A 374 -27.33 -25.98 -27.43
N PRO A 375 -26.32 -26.70 -27.89
CA PRO A 375 -26.12 -26.90 -29.34
C PRO A 375 -27.22 -27.82 -29.87
N ARG A 376 -27.79 -27.44 -31.01
CA ARG A 376 -28.71 -28.29 -31.77
C ARG A 376 -27.91 -29.24 -32.69
N PRO A 377 -28.49 -30.38 -33.07
CA PRO A 377 -27.81 -31.52 -33.62
C PRO A 377 -27.23 -31.32 -35.00
#